data_133b75bc01501721d281a3ada85ec8cc
#
_entry.id   133b75bc01501721d281a3ada85ec8cc
#
_cell.length_a   1.000
_cell.length_b   1.000
_cell.length_c   1.000
_cell.angle_alpha   90.00
_cell.angle_beta   90.00
_cell.angle_gamma   90.00
#
_symmetry.space_group_name_H-M   'P 1'
#
loop_
_entity.id
_entity.type
_entity.pdbx_description
1 polymer ?
#
loop_
_entity_poly.entity_id
_entity_poly.type
_entity_poly.pdbx_seq_one_letter_code
_entity_poly.pdbx_strand_id
1 'polypeptide(L)'
;MSEETHKEELPADWLAIESLDIEAQGIAHRADGKVVFVEGALPFEIVSASVNRKKNNWEQATVTAIHRESSQRVTPGCTHFGLHAGACGGCKMQHLHIDAQLAVKQRVLEDNLWHLGKVRAQTILRPIAGPTWGYRYRARLSVRHVHKKGTVLVGFHERKSRYVADMRECPVLPPHVNAMLLPLRELIASMDAIETCPQIELACGDEVTALVLRHLEPLSNGDLDKLRAFALAHAGVQWWLQPKGPETVQLLDDLAGTPQLAYALPEFGIRMPFRPTDFTQVNPHINRVLVSRALRLLDVQKTERVIDWFCGLGNFTLPIATQARTVLGIEGSAVLVARSRENYEMNRAAPGNGRVLAPTEFVARNLFEMTPEMLVKDGVADKWLVDPPREGAFALAKALAELVQRATDPVEHPLPPGAAGWTLPRRIVYVSCNPATLARDAGLLVHQAGYRCSAAGVVNMFPHTAHVESLAVFDLRD
;
A
#
# COMPACT_ATOMS: atom_id res chain seq x y z
N MET A 1 -37.21 -32.03 -24.91
CA MET A 1 -37.80 -31.43 -23.67
C MET A 1 -36.86 -30.32 -23.31
N SER A 2 -37.23 -29.08 -23.68
CA SER A 2 -36.49 -27.84 -23.32
C SER A 2 -36.86 -27.53 -21.88
N GLU A 3 -35.90 -27.59 -20.97
CA GLU A 3 -36.01 -27.02 -19.64
C GLU A 3 -36.06 -25.47 -19.79
N GLU A 4 -37.25 -24.91 -19.80
CA GLU A 4 -37.47 -23.50 -19.52
C GLU A 4 -37.12 -23.26 -18.06
N THR A 5 -35.93 -22.74 -17.82
CA THR A 5 -35.58 -22.18 -16.52
C THR A 5 -36.47 -20.97 -16.29
N HIS A 6 -37.54 -21.14 -15.49
CA HIS A 6 -38.29 -20.04 -14.92
C HIS A 6 -37.33 -19.15 -14.14
N LYS A 7 -36.91 -18.02 -14.72
CA LYS A 7 -36.34 -16.92 -13.94
C LYS A 7 -37.48 -16.40 -13.09
N GLU A 8 -37.47 -16.72 -11.79
CA GLU A 8 -38.35 -16.03 -10.83
C GLU A 8 -38.14 -14.51 -11.00
N GLU A 9 -39.18 -13.81 -11.45
CA GLU A 9 -39.13 -12.34 -11.56
C GLU A 9 -39.06 -11.79 -10.13
N LEU A 10 -37.93 -11.13 -9.83
CA LEU A 10 -37.75 -10.46 -8.56
C LEU A 10 -38.72 -9.29 -8.45
N PRO A 11 -39.22 -8.97 -7.23
CA PRO A 11 -39.94 -7.71 -7.01
C PRO A 11 -39.19 -6.51 -7.57
N ALA A 12 -39.91 -5.54 -8.13
CA ALA A 12 -39.34 -4.43 -8.89
C ALA A 12 -38.36 -3.54 -8.09
N ASP A 13 -38.43 -3.57 -6.76
CA ASP A 13 -37.58 -2.85 -5.82
C ASP A 13 -36.37 -3.67 -5.32
N TRP A 14 -36.31 -4.97 -5.67
CA TRP A 14 -35.21 -5.83 -5.29
C TRP A 14 -34.08 -5.80 -6.33
N LEU A 15 -32.84 -5.92 -5.84
CA LEU A 15 -31.62 -5.92 -6.65
C LEU A 15 -30.88 -7.22 -6.45
N ALA A 16 -30.55 -7.91 -7.55
CA ALA A 16 -29.62 -9.03 -7.54
C ALA A 16 -28.18 -8.49 -7.72
N ILE A 17 -27.32 -8.76 -6.74
CA ILE A 17 -25.94 -8.29 -6.77
C ILE A 17 -25.07 -9.26 -7.57
N GLU A 18 -24.47 -8.77 -8.64
CA GLU A 18 -23.69 -9.55 -9.61
C GLU A 18 -22.20 -9.63 -9.24
N SER A 19 -21.63 -8.52 -8.78
CA SER A 19 -20.19 -8.41 -8.50
C SER A 19 -19.91 -7.29 -7.48
N LEU A 20 -18.63 -7.09 -7.15
CA LEU A 20 -18.16 -5.92 -6.39
C LEU A 20 -17.28 -5.04 -7.27
N ASP A 21 -17.39 -3.73 -7.06
CA ASP A 21 -16.46 -2.76 -7.62
C ASP A 21 -15.17 -2.62 -6.78
N ILE A 22 -14.26 -1.78 -7.25
CA ILE A 22 -12.99 -1.49 -6.56
C ILE A 22 -13.20 -0.81 -5.18
N GLU A 23 -14.35 -0.19 -4.94
CA GLU A 23 -14.68 0.45 -3.66
C GLU A 23 -15.45 -0.49 -2.71
N ALA A 24 -15.58 -1.77 -3.07
CA ALA A 24 -16.34 -2.79 -2.35
C ALA A 24 -17.85 -2.50 -2.29
N GLN A 25 -18.41 -1.88 -3.34
CA GLN A 25 -19.82 -1.72 -3.52
C GLN A 25 -20.37 -2.85 -4.40
N GLY A 26 -21.50 -3.43 -4.02
CA GLY A 26 -22.20 -4.42 -4.85
C GLY A 26 -22.69 -3.76 -6.15
N ILE A 27 -22.47 -4.41 -7.28
CA ILE A 27 -22.96 -3.97 -8.59
C ILE A 27 -24.22 -4.76 -8.94
N ALA A 28 -25.28 -4.05 -9.29
CA ALA A 28 -26.52 -4.59 -9.81
C ALA A 28 -26.99 -3.78 -11.03
N HIS A 29 -27.90 -4.34 -11.82
CA HIS A 29 -28.56 -3.64 -12.91
C HIS A 29 -30.08 -3.61 -12.68
N ARG A 30 -30.69 -2.46 -12.98
CA ARG A 30 -32.14 -2.35 -13.07
C ARG A 30 -32.64 -2.93 -14.40
N ALA A 31 -33.95 -3.14 -14.50
CA ALA A 31 -34.58 -3.66 -15.72
C ALA A 31 -34.32 -2.78 -16.97
N ASP A 32 -34.10 -1.48 -16.79
CA ASP A 32 -33.75 -0.51 -17.85
C ASP A 32 -32.24 -0.53 -18.21
N GLY A 33 -31.44 -1.42 -17.60
CA GLY A 33 -30.01 -1.53 -17.80
C GLY A 33 -29.16 -0.55 -16.99
N LYS A 34 -29.75 0.29 -16.15
CA LYS A 34 -29.04 1.24 -15.30
C LYS A 34 -28.23 0.52 -14.22
N VAL A 35 -26.95 0.87 -14.10
CA VAL A 35 -26.05 0.32 -13.07
C VAL A 35 -26.39 0.91 -11.70
N VAL A 36 -26.45 0.06 -10.67
CA VAL A 36 -26.64 0.46 -9.28
C VAL A 36 -25.46 -0.03 -8.46
N PHE A 37 -24.73 0.91 -7.84
CA PHE A 37 -23.67 0.62 -6.87
C PHE A 37 -24.27 0.59 -5.48
N VAL A 38 -24.30 -0.58 -4.83
CA VAL A 38 -24.95 -0.80 -3.55
C VAL A 38 -23.93 -1.01 -2.45
N GLU A 39 -23.82 -0.03 -1.59
CA GLU A 39 -22.92 -0.10 -0.43
C GLU A 39 -23.43 -1.11 0.59
N GLY A 40 -22.53 -2.00 1.05
CA GLY A 40 -22.82 -3.03 2.05
C GLY A 40 -23.43 -4.31 1.51
N ALA A 41 -23.71 -4.39 0.20
CA ALA A 41 -24.17 -5.59 -0.45
C ALA A 41 -23.03 -6.42 -1.05
N LEU A 42 -23.19 -7.74 -1.10
CA LEU A 42 -22.21 -8.70 -1.59
C LEU A 42 -22.71 -9.46 -2.84
N PRO A 43 -21.79 -9.98 -3.67
CA PRO A 43 -22.17 -10.79 -4.82
C PRO A 43 -23.08 -11.97 -4.44
N PHE A 44 -24.05 -12.25 -5.31
CA PHE A 44 -25.07 -13.28 -5.18
C PHE A 44 -26.14 -12.99 -4.12
N GLU A 45 -26.16 -11.81 -3.50
CA GLU A 45 -27.25 -11.38 -2.63
C GLU A 45 -28.42 -10.85 -3.42
N ILE A 46 -29.61 -10.97 -2.83
CA ILE A 46 -30.82 -10.26 -3.24
C ILE A 46 -31.12 -9.27 -2.14
N VAL A 47 -31.18 -7.98 -2.48
CA VAL A 47 -31.29 -6.90 -1.49
C VAL A 47 -32.33 -5.86 -1.87
N SER A 48 -32.89 -5.18 -0.88
CA SER A 48 -33.49 -3.86 -1.03
C SER A 48 -32.45 -2.79 -0.69
N ALA A 49 -32.49 -1.65 -1.39
CA ALA A 49 -31.53 -0.59 -1.18
C ALA A 49 -32.17 0.80 -1.33
N SER A 50 -31.74 1.73 -0.50
CA SER A 50 -32.13 3.15 -0.58
C SER A 50 -31.18 3.91 -1.47
N VAL A 51 -31.69 4.58 -2.51
CA VAL A 51 -30.89 5.37 -3.45
C VAL A 51 -30.48 6.69 -2.81
N ASN A 52 -29.17 6.93 -2.70
CA ASN A 52 -28.58 8.14 -2.12
C ASN A 52 -28.20 9.17 -3.19
N ARG A 53 -27.86 8.70 -4.40
CA ARG A 53 -27.43 9.54 -5.52
C ARG A 53 -27.91 8.93 -6.84
N LYS A 54 -28.43 9.78 -7.73
CA LYS A 54 -28.93 9.37 -9.03
C LYS A 54 -28.27 10.18 -10.15
N LYS A 55 -27.83 9.48 -11.20
CA LYS A 55 -27.34 10.03 -12.46
C LYS A 55 -28.07 9.35 -13.62
N ASN A 56 -27.84 9.83 -14.83
CA ASN A 56 -28.52 9.29 -16.01
C ASN A 56 -28.26 7.79 -16.20
N ASN A 57 -27.00 7.36 -16.09
CA ASN A 57 -26.57 6.00 -16.41
C ASN A 57 -26.28 5.13 -15.18
N TRP A 58 -26.28 5.69 -13.96
CA TRP A 58 -26.00 4.95 -12.75
C TRP A 58 -26.64 5.53 -11.51
N GLU A 59 -26.80 4.71 -10.49
CA GLU A 59 -27.28 5.08 -9.17
C GLU A 59 -26.30 4.61 -8.09
N GLN A 60 -26.27 5.32 -6.97
CA GLN A 60 -25.58 4.87 -5.75
C GLN A 60 -26.60 4.69 -4.65
N ALA A 61 -26.58 3.53 -4.02
CA ALA A 61 -27.54 3.13 -3.00
C ALA A 61 -26.83 2.53 -1.77
N THR A 62 -27.55 2.43 -0.68
CA THR A 62 -27.11 1.72 0.53
C THR A 62 -28.11 0.61 0.81
N VAL A 63 -27.63 -0.61 1.11
CA VAL A 63 -28.46 -1.75 1.46
C VAL A 63 -29.34 -1.43 2.68
N THR A 64 -30.63 -1.77 2.59
CA THR A 64 -31.61 -1.58 3.68
C THR A 64 -32.11 -2.91 4.22
N ALA A 65 -32.20 -3.93 3.36
CA ALA A 65 -32.56 -5.29 3.74
C ALA A 65 -31.85 -6.30 2.82
N ILE A 66 -31.53 -7.45 3.37
CA ILE A 66 -30.97 -8.60 2.64
C ILE A 66 -32.02 -9.70 2.66
N HIS A 67 -32.53 -10.07 1.50
CA HIS A 67 -33.57 -11.09 1.34
C HIS A 67 -32.96 -12.48 1.11
N ARG A 68 -31.80 -12.52 0.47
CA ARG A 68 -30.97 -13.73 0.31
C ARG A 68 -29.51 -13.34 0.54
N GLU A 69 -28.89 -13.97 1.53
CA GLU A 69 -27.49 -13.73 1.85
C GLU A 69 -26.53 -14.47 0.93
N SER A 70 -25.37 -13.89 0.68
CA SER A 70 -24.24 -14.57 0.08
C SER A 70 -23.64 -15.57 1.08
N SER A 71 -23.26 -16.76 0.62
CA SER A 71 -22.49 -17.72 1.42
C SER A 71 -21.13 -17.19 1.89
N GLN A 72 -20.67 -16.07 1.31
CA GLN A 72 -19.41 -15.40 1.67
C GLN A 72 -19.61 -14.27 2.69
N ARG A 73 -20.85 -14.00 3.13
CA ARG A 73 -21.11 -13.02 4.17
C ARG A 73 -20.68 -13.55 5.52
N VAL A 74 -19.99 -12.72 6.28
CA VAL A 74 -19.54 -13.02 7.64
C VAL A 74 -19.88 -11.87 8.58
N THR A 75 -19.98 -12.17 9.87
CA THR A 75 -20.10 -11.13 10.89
C THR A 75 -18.79 -10.36 10.99
N PRO A 76 -18.81 -9.02 10.86
CA PRO A 76 -17.61 -8.18 11.01
C PRO A 76 -16.96 -8.36 12.38
N GLY A 77 -15.63 -8.48 12.41
CA GLY A 77 -14.87 -8.65 13.66
C GLY A 77 -14.63 -7.34 14.45
N CYS A 78 -15.00 -6.18 13.88
CA CYS A 78 -14.86 -4.87 14.52
C CYS A 78 -16.23 -4.26 14.81
N THR A 79 -16.48 -3.89 16.06
CA THR A 79 -17.75 -3.28 16.50
C THR A 79 -18.01 -1.91 15.88
N HIS A 80 -16.98 -1.23 15.41
CA HIS A 80 -17.07 0.08 14.74
C HIS A 80 -17.27 0.00 13.22
N PHE A 81 -17.27 -1.22 12.65
CA PHE A 81 -17.56 -1.42 11.24
C PHE A 81 -19.08 -1.46 11.01
N GLY A 82 -19.57 -0.81 9.95
CA GLY A 82 -20.97 -0.88 9.57
C GLY A 82 -21.44 0.28 8.70
N LEU A 83 -22.76 0.37 8.51
CA LEU A 83 -23.44 1.42 7.76
C LEU A 83 -24.17 2.41 8.66
N HIS A 84 -24.16 2.20 9.97
CA HIS A 84 -24.80 3.06 10.96
C HIS A 84 -24.09 4.42 11.08
N ALA A 85 -24.79 5.41 11.59
CA ALA A 85 -24.20 6.73 11.86
C ALA A 85 -23.06 6.61 12.88
N GLY A 86 -21.93 7.27 12.60
CA GLY A 86 -20.72 7.20 13.44
C GLY A 86 -19.82 5.99 13.16
N ALA A 87 -20.20 5.08 12.25
CA ALA A 87 -19.37 3.95 11.88
C ALA A 87 -18.00 4.41 11.31
N CYS A 88 -16.94 3.69 11.67
CA CYS A 88 -15.58 3.96 11.20
C CYS A 88 -15.44 3.73 9.69
N GLY A 89 -14.78 4.65 8.99
CA GLY A 89 -14.51 4.58 7.55
C GLY A 89 -13.22 3.84 7.16
N GLY A 90 -12.47 3.29 8.13
CA GLY A 90 -11.15 2.69 7.88
C GLY A 90 -11.18 1.35 7.14
N CYS A 91 -12.26 0.59 7.27
CA CYS A 91 -12.46 -0.71 6.61
C CYS A 91 -13.70 -0.68 5.72
N LYS A 92 -13.70 -1.49 4.64
CA LYS A 92 -14.80 -1.57 3.69
C LYS A 92 -15.37 -2.97 3.49
N MET A 93 -14.59 -4.04 3.79
CA MET A 93 -14.90 -5.41 3.42
C MET A 93 -14.98 -6.40 4.60
N GLN A 94 -15.13 -5.95 5.85
CA GLN A 94 -15.14 -6.88 6.98
C GLN A 94 -16.35 -7.84 7.00
N HIS A 95 -17.41 -7.51 6.28
CA HIS A 95 -18.59 -8.36 6.10
C HIS A 95 -18.44 -9.42 5.01
N LEU A 96 -17.29 -9.44 4.30
CA LEU A 96 -16.94 -10.42 3.28
C LEU A 96 -15.84 -11.35 3.80
N HIS A 97 -16.01 -12.67 3.61
CA HIS A 97 -15.00 -13.67 3.97
C HIS A 97 -13.64 -13.35 3.35
N ILE A 98 -12.57 -13.60 4.08
CA ILE A 98 -11.23 -13.15 3.66
C ILE A 98 -10.77 -13.74 2.33
N ASP A 99 -11.08 -14.99 2.03
CA ASP A 99 -10.72 -15.60 0.75
C ASP A 99 -11.53 -14.98 -0.41
N ALA A 100 -12.77 -14.59 -0.16
CA ALA A 100 -13.57 -13.87 -1.14
C ALA A 100 -13.06 -12.43 -1.35
N GLN A 101 -12.51 -11.76 -0.30
CA GLN A 101 -11.81 -10.48 -0.49
C GLN A 101 -10.62 -10.63 -1.44
N LEU A 102 -9.84 -11.72 -1.30
CA LEU A 102 -8.72 -12.01 -2.20
C LEU A 102 -9.19 -12.26 -3.64
N ALA A 103 -10.25 -13.03 -3.83
CA ALA A 103 -10.82 -13.31 -5.14
C ALA A 103 -11.32 -12.02 -5.83
N VAL A 104 -11.99 -11.13 -5.09
CA VAL A 104 -12.41 -9.81 -5.60
C VAL A 104 -11.21 -8.97 -6.01
N LYS A 105 -10.19 -8.88 -5.18
CA LYS A 105 -8.96 -8.13 -5.48
C LYS A 105 -8.23 -8.69 -6.71
N GLN A 106 -8.16 -10.02 -6.82
CA GLN A 106 -7.55 -10.69 -7.96
C GLN A 106 -8.32 -10.37 -9.25
N ARG A 107 -9.65 -10.44 -9.22
CA ARG A 107 -10.49 -10.06 -10.36
C ARG A 107 -10.27 -8.59 -10.77
N VAL A 108 -10.20 -7.67 -9.81
CA VAL A 108 -9.91 -6.25 -10.09
C VAL A 108 -8.58 -6.10 -10.82
N LEU A 109 -7.53 -6.83 -10.42
CA LEU A 109 -6.25 -6.82 -11.11
C LEU A 109 -6.38 -7.31 -12.56
N GLU A 110 -7.00 -8.47 -12.76
CA GLU A 110 -7.14 -9.08 -14.09
C GLU A 110 -8.00 -8.23 -15.03
N ASP A 111 -9.12 -7.69 -14.53
CA ASP A 111 -10.01 -6.80 -15.29
C ASP A 111 -9.27 -5.52 -15.71
N ASN A 112 -8.49 -4.88 -14.82
CA ASN A 112 -7.69 -3.71 -15.19
C ASN A 112 -6.63 -4.06 -16.23
N LEU A 113 -5.86 -5.13 -16.04
CA LEU A 113 -4.85 -5.56 -17.01
C LEU A 113 -5.46 -5.78 -18.40
N TRP A 114 -6.63 -6.42 -18.46
CA TRP A 114 -7.31 -6.69 -19.72
C TRP A 114 -7.99 -5.45 -20.32
N HIS A 115 -8.80 -4.73 -19.56
CA HIS A 115 -9.62 -3.65 -20.10
C HIS A 115 -8.84 -2.36 -20.38
N LEU A 116 -7.85 -2.03 -19.54
CA LEU A 116 -7.03 -0.84 -19.70
C LEU A 116 -5.74 -1.11 -20.45
N GLY A 117 -4.99 -2.15 -20.04
CA GLY A 117 -3.68 -2.46 -20.61
C GLY A 117 -3.74 -3.35 -21.85
N LYS A 118 -4.87 -4.01 -22.13
CA LYS A 118 -5.00 -5.08 -23.15
C LYS A 118 -3.97 -6.20 -22.96
N VAL A 119 -3.60 -6.45 -21.70
CA VAL A 119 -2.58 -7.42 -21.28
C VAL A 119 -3.25 -8.57 -20.54
N ARG A 120 -2.79 -9.80 -20.82
CA ARG A 120 -3.11 -10.99 -20.03
C ARG A 120 -1.84 -11.59 -19.49
N ALA A 121 -1.81 -11.88 -18.21
CA ALA A 121 -0.72 -12.64 -17.61
C ALA A 121 -0.80 -14.10 -18.06
N GLN A 122 0.33 -14.70 -18.41
CA GLN A 122 0.41 -16.12 -18.79
C GLN A 122 0.11 -17.04 -17.60
N THR A 123 0.52 -16.58 -16.40
CA THR A 123 0.30 -17.29 -15.13
C THR A 123 -0.32 -16.36 -14.12
N ILE A 124 -1.39 -16.80 -13.47
CA ILE A 124 -1.94 -16.13 -12.31
C ILE A 124 -1.22 -16.67 -11.07
N LEU A 125 -0.51 -15.79 -10.39
CA LEU A 125 0.21 -16.13 -9.17
C LEU A 125 -0.76 -16.38 -8.02
N ARG A 126 -0.45 -17.37 -7.19
CA ARG A 126 -1.19 -17.57 -5.95
C ARG A 126 -1.09 -16.27 -5.10
N PRO A 127 -2.21 -15.75 -4.61
CA PRO A 127 -2.23 -14.55 -3.77
C PRO A 127 -1.29 -14.65 -2.57
N ILE A 128 -0.62 -13.55 -2.23
CA ILE A 128 0.09 -13.43 -0.95
C ILE A 128 -0.93 -13.02 0.09
N ALA A 129 -1.11 -13.87 1.11
CA ALA A 129 -1.99 -13.63 2.24
C ALA A 129 -1.25 -13.84 3.56
N GLY A 130 -1.79 -13.29 4.65
CA GLY A 130 -1.21 -13.37 5.98
C GLY A 130 -2.23 -12.96 7.05
N PRO A 131 -1.77 -12.54 8.25
CA PRO A 131 -2.66 -12.11 9.31
C PRO A 131 -3.63 -11.02 8.84
N THR A 132 -4.91 -11.18 9.16
CA THR A 132 -5.97 -10.25 8.78
C THR A 132 -6.24 -9.20 9.84
N TRP A 133 -5.76 -9.43 11.05
CA TRP A 133 -5.85 -8.56 12.21
C TRP A 133 -4.47 -8.26 12.76
N GLY A 134 -4.33 -7.15 13.50
CA GLY A 134 -3.05 -6.76 14.10
C GLY A 134 -1.96 -6.40 13.09
N TYR A 135 -2.30 -6.22 11.83
CA TYR A 135 -1.34 -6.09 10.73
C TYR A 135 -0.87 -4.66 10.45
N ARG A 136 -1.63 -3.65 10.91
CA ARG A 136 -1.44 -2.25 10.50
C ARG A 136 -0.46 -1.54 11.41
N TYR A 137 0.81 -1.57 11.04
CA TYR A 137 1.93 -0.99 11.80
C TYR A 137 2.15 0.51 11.51
N ARG A 138 1.40 1.08 10.56
CA ARG A 138 1.40 2.51 10.27
C ARG A 138 -0.01 3.04 10.19
N ALA A 139 -0.28 4.11 10.93
CA ALA A 139 -1.58 4.76 10.93
C ALA A 139 -1.45 6.24 11.28
N ARG A 140 -2.42 7.01 10.80
CA ARG A 140 -2.63 8.39 11.21
C ARG A 140 -3.95 8.45 11.95
N LEU A 141 -3.88 8.67 13.25
CA LEU A 141 -5.02 8.82 14.13
C LEU A 141 -5.37 10.30 14.27
N SER A 142 -6.58 10.66 13.92
CA SER A 142 -7.11 12.01 14.16
C SER A 142 -7.48 12.15 15.62
N VAL A 143 -7.17 13.31 16.19
CA VAL A 143 -7.49 13.68 17.57
C VAL A 143 -8.50 14.82 17.56
N ARG A 144 -9.55 14.72 18.35
CA ARG A 144 -10.57 15.76 18.44
C ARG A 144 -11.17 15.89 19.84
N HIS A 145 -11.02 17.03 20.44
CA HIS A 145 -11.82 17.39 21.62
C HIS A 145 -13.25 17.74 21.18
N VAL A 146 -14.24 17.06 21.75
CA VAL A 146 -15.67 17.26 21.45
C VAL A 146 -16.32 17.91 22.67
N HIS A 147 -16.34 19.24 22.73
CA HIS A 147 -16.84 20.01 23.86
C HIS A 147 -18.25 19.60 24.30
N LYS A 148 -19.18 19.38 23.34
CA LYS A 148 -20.57 18.97 23.64
C LYS A 148 -20.67 17.63 24.38
N LYS A 149 -19.67 16.76 24.22
CA LYS A 149 -19.60 15.43 24.85
C LYS A 149 -18.65 15.42 26.05
N GLY A 150 -17.87 16.47 26.28
CA GLY A 150 -16.81 16.53 27.30
C GLY A 150 -15.76 15.43 27.14
N THR A 151 -15.43 15.04 25.90
CA THR A 151 -14.52 13.92 25.66
C THR A 151 -13.54 14.20 24.51
N VAL A 152 -12.37 13.57 24.56
CA VAL A 152 -11.42 13.53 23.45
C VAL A 152 -11.65 12.24 22.67
N LEU A 153 -11.70 12.34 21.34
CA LEU A 153 -11.72 11.20 20.43
C LEU A 153 -10.35 11.04 19.78
N VAL A 154 -9.86 9.81 19.71
CA VAL A 154 -8.62 9.43 19.01
C VAL A 154 -8.96 8.24 18.11
N GLY A 155 -8.73 8.37 16.80
CA GLY A 155 -9.07 7.29 15.88
C GLY A 155 -9.14 7.72 14.42
N PHE A 156 -9.84 6.92 13.63
CA PHE A 156 -10.08 7.20 12.21
C PHE A 156 -11.36 8.03 12.03
N HIS A 157 -11.51 8.58 10.82
CA HIS A 157 -12.74 9.29 10.47
C HIS A 157 -13.93 8.32 10.32
N GLU A 158 -15.12 8.84 10.61
CA GLU A 158 -16.37 8.19 10.26
C GLU A 158 -16.50 8.01 8.74
N ARG A 159 -17.31 7.08 8.33
CA ARG A 159 -17.63 6.87 6.90
C ARG A 159 -18.27 8.12 6.30
N LYS A 160 -17.74 8.54 5.14
CA LYS A 160 -18.25 9.69 4.37
C LYS A 160 -18.40 10.99 5.19
N SER A 161 -17.59 11.13 6.24
CA SER A 161 -17.64 12.24 7.18
C SER A 161 -16.24 12.78 7.47
N ARG A 162 -16.17 14.02 7.92
CA ARG A 162 -14.96 14.66 8.45
C ARG A 162 -14.81 14.50 9.96
N TYR A 163 -15.79 13.89 10.61
CA TYR A 163 -15.75 13.67 12.06
C TYR A 163 -14.92 12.45 12.41
N VAL A 164 -14.35 12.45 13.60
CA VAL A 164 -13.62 11.31 14.15
C VAL A 164 -14.61 10.34 14.74
N ALA A 165 -14.53 9.06 14.36
CA ALA A 165 -15.38 8.01 14.92
C ALA A 165 -15.07 7.82 16.41
N ASP A 166 -16.11 7.60 17.22
CA ASP A 166 -15.97 7.33 18.65
C ASP A 166 -15.52 5.89 18.87
N MET A 167 -14.23 5.64 18.60
CA MET A 167 -13.62 4.31 18.64
C MET A 167 -13.07 4.01 20.03
N ARG A 168 -13.27 2.79 20.50
CA ARG A 168 -12.65 2.26 21.72
C ARG A 168 -11.55 1.23 21.40
N GLU A 169 -11.61 0.64 20.22
CA GLU A 169 -10.71 -0.39 19.74
C GLU A 169 -10.54 -0.29 18.22
N CYS A 170 -9.46 -0.89 17.72
CA CYS A 170 -9.23 -1.07 16.29
C CYS A 170 -8.45 -2.38 16.06
N PRO A 171 -9.12 -3.52 15.82
CA PRO A 171 -8.47 -4.83 15.71
C PRO A 171 -7.44 -4.95 14.59
N VAL A 172 -7.44 -4.05 13.59
CA VAL A 172 -6.41 -4.06 12.53
C VAL A 172 -5.08 -3.46 12.99
N LEU A 173 -5.06 -2.65 14.07
CA LEU A 173 -3.82 -2.18 14.70
C LEU A 173 -3.16 -3.31 15.49
N PRO A 174 -1.82 -3.29 15.68
CA PRO A 174 -1.15 -4.23 16.56
C PRO A 174 -1.79 -4.27 17.94
N PRO A 175 -1.88 -5.44 18.62
CA PRO A 175 -2.60 -5.57 19.89
C PRO A 175 -2.17 -4.55 20.96
N HIS A 176 -0.88 -4.27 21.08
CA HIS A 176 -0.36 -3.28 22.04
C HIS A 176 -0.83 -1.85 21.70
N VAL A 177 -0.92 -1.50 20.38
CA VAL A 177 -1.43 -0.19 19.95
C VAL A 177 -2.94 -0.10 20.13
N ASN A 178 -3.67 -1.18 19.80
CA ASN A 178 -5.11 -1.25 20.03
C ASN A 178 -5.46 -0.99 21.50
N ALA A 179 -4.69 -1.58 22.43
CA ALA A 179 -4.86 -1.37 23.86
C ALA A 179 -4.56 0.08 24.31
N MET A 180 -3.78 0.84 23.55
CA MET A 180 -3.44 2.23 23.88
C MET A 180 -4.50 3.25 23.43
N LEU A 181 -5.52 2.88 22.63
CA LEU A 181 -6.48 3.87 22.09
C LEU A 181 -7.22 4.66 23.19
N LEU A 182 -7.73 3.98 24.21
CA LEU A 182 -8.38 4.65 25.34
C LEU A 182 -7.38 5.41 26.22
N PRO A 183 -6.22 4.84 26.65
CA PRO A 183 -5.17 5.57 27.33
C PRO A 183 -4.68 6.84 26.58
N LEU A 184 -4.60 6.81 25.24
CA LEU A 184 -4.26 7.99 24.45
C LEU A 184 -5.34 9.08 24.53
N ARG A 185 -6.62 8.70 24.57
CA ARG A 185 -7.72 9.66 24.78
C ARG A 185 -7.64 10.33 26.15
N GLU A 186 -7.36 9.56 27.19
CA GLU A 186 -7.18 10.05 28.56
C GLU A 186 -5.96 10.94 28.69
N LEU A 187 -4.82 10.55 28.08
CA LEU A 187 -3.61 11.36 28.03
C LEU A 187 -3.90 12.74 27.44
N ILE A 188 -4.43 12.80 26.21
CA ILE A 188 -4.71 14.07 25.52
C ILE A 188 -5.74 14.89 26.31
N ALA A 189 -6.77 14.24 26.89
CA ALA A 189 -7.78 14.94 27.71
C ALA A 189 -7.18 15.61 28.97
N SER A 190 -6.07 15.08 29.48
CA SER A 190 -5.36 15.64 30.64
C SER A 190 -4.40 16.77 30.32
N MET A 191 -4.03 16.96 29.02
CA MET A 191 -3.03 17.92 28.58
C MET A 191 -3.57 19.35 28.55
N ASP A 192 -2.70 20.32 28.80
CA ASP A 192 -2.99 21.75 28.60
C ASP A 192 -3.25 22.02 27.10
N ALA A 193 -2.52 21.32 26.22
CA ALA A 193 -2.60 21.41 24.78
C ALA A 193 -3.76 20.61 24.15
N ILE A 194 -4.81 20.28 24.89
CA ILE A 194 -5.96 19.43 24.45
C ILE A 194 -6.59 19.89 23.12
N GLU A 195 -6.65 21.20 22.85
CA GLU A 195 -7.25 21.77 21.65
C GLU A 195 -6.29 21.84 20.46
N THR A 196 -4.99 21.75 20.72
CA THR A 196 -3.95 22.05 19.73
C THR A 196 -3.17 20.83 19.28
N CYS A 197 -3.60 19.62 19.69
CA CYS A 197 -3.04 18.33 19.28
C CYS A 197 -3.99 17.59 18.31
N PRO A 198 -4.00 17.91 17.00
CA PRO A 198 -5.01 17.37 16.07
C PRO A 198 -4.75 15.94 15.61
N GLN A 199 -3.55 15.37 15.84
CA GLN A 199 -3.15 14.13 15.21
C GLN A 199 -2.05 13.42 15.99
N ILE A 200 -2.13 12.08 15.99
CA ILE A 200 -1.04 11.16 16.39
C ILE A 200 -0.74 10.25 15.21
N GLU A 201 0.49 10.27 14.69
CA GLU A 201 0.94 9.28 13.71
C GLU A 201 1.62 8.12 14.41
N LEU A 202 1.28 6.92 13.96
CA LEU A 202 1.83 5.66 14.46
C LEU A 202 2.84 5.11 13.46
N ALA A 203 4.02 4.73 13.95
CA ALA A 203 4.98 3.94 13.20
C ALA A 203 5.59 2.86 14.13
N CYS A 204 5.25 1.60 13.88
CA CYS A 204 5.80 0.48 14.64
C CYS A 204 6.98 -0.15 13.89
N GLY A 205 8.08 -0.33 14.61
CA GLY A 205 9.15 -1.23 14.25
C GLY A 205 8.96 -2.62 14.89
N ASP A 206 10.02 -3.41 14.92
CA ASP A 206 9.97 -4.74 15.55
C ASP A 206 9.98 -4.63 17.09
N GLU A 207 10.66 -3.63 17.66
CA GLU A 207 10.80 -3.44 19.10
C GLU A 207 10.25 -2.08 19.59
N VAL A 208 10.23 -1.10 18.74
CA VAL A 208 9.87 0.29 19.05
C VAL A 208 8.57 0.67 18.38
N THR A 209 7.70 1.35 19.12
CA THR A 209 6.50 2.01 18.62
C THR A 209 6.65 3.52 18.75
N ALA A 210 6.86 4.19 17.63
CA ALA A 210 6.92 5.64 17.58
C ALA A 210 5.50 6.22 17.48
N LEU A 211 5.18 7.16 18.38
CA LEU A 211 3.98 7.98 18.36
C LEU A 211 4.40 9.41 18.06
N VAL A 212 4.02 9.94 16.89
CA VAL A 212 4.32 11.33 16.51
C VAL A 212 3.13 12.20 16.88
N LEU A 213 3.28 13.02 17.89
CA LEU A 213 2.27 13.98 18.31
C LEU A 213 2.42 15.27 17.50
N ARG A 214 1.45 15.57 16.65
CA ARG A 214 1.34 16.87 16.03
C ARG A 214 0.75 17.85 17.04
N HIS A 215 1.42 18.97 17.26
CA HIS A 215 0.96 20.04 18.11
C HIS A 215 1.09 21.40 17.40
N LEU A 216 0.07 22.23 17.51
CA LEU A 216 -0.01 23.51 16.81
C LEU A 216 0.56 24.68 17.65
N GLU A 217 0.61 24.49 18.97
CA GLU A 217 1.16 25.40 19.94
C GLU A 217 2.26 24.69 20.75
N PRO A 218 3.21 25.42 21.35
CA PRO A 218 4.22 24.83 22.23
C PRO A 218 3.58 24.03 23.37
N LEU A 219 4.13 22.86 23.67
CA LEU A 219 3.70 22.05 24.81
C LEU A 219 4.27 22.60 26.11
N SER A 220 3.48 22.57 27.18
CA SER A 220 3.95 22.90 28.52
C SER A 220 4.89 21.81 29.09
N ASN A 221 5.71 22.14 30.08
CA ASN A 221 6.52 21.14 30.77
C ASN A 221 5.64 20.04 31.38
N GLY A 222 4.46 20.40 31.91
CA GLY A 222 3.50 19.44 32.43
C GLY A 222 3.00 18.46 31.33
N ASP A 223 2.78 18.95 30.11
CA ASP A 223 2.41 18.10 28.98
C ASP A 223 3.55 17.16 28.59
N LEU A 224 4.79 17.65 28.54
CA LEU A 224 5.96 16.82 28.25
C LEU A 224 6.16 15.71 29.29
N ASP A 225 5.94 16.02 30.59
CA ASP A 225 6.02 15.03 31.66
C ASP A 225 4.93 13.98 31.59
N LYS A 226 3.70 14.35 31.17
CA LYS A 226 2.61 13.39 30.90
C LYS A 226 2.97 12.45 29.73
N LEU A 227 3.57 12.97 28.65
CA LEU A 227 4.05 12.15 27.54
C LEU A 227 5.13 11.15 27.99
N ARG A 228 6.09 11.58 28.83
CA ARG A 228 7.11 10.72 29.40
C ARG A 228 6.52 9.64 30.29
N ALA A 229 5.58 10.00 31.16
CA ALA A 229 4.87 9.05 32.01
C ALA A 229 4.12 8.01 31.20
N PHE A 230 3.48 8.43 30.11
CA PHE A 230 2.81 7.50 29.18
C PHE A 230 3.82 6.52 28.53
N ALA A 231 4.95 7.01 28.05
CA ALA A 231 5.98 6.15 27.45
C ALA A 231 6.55 5.12 28.45
N LEU A 232 6.75 5.54 29.72
CA LEU A 232 7.19 4.63 30.79
C LEU A 232 6.16 3.55 31.11
N ALA A 233 4.87 3.86 31.03
CA ALA A 233 3.78 2.90 31.26
C ALA A 233 3.56 1.92 30.09
N HIS A 234 4.10 2.20 28.90
CA HIS A 234 3.88 1.42 27.69
C HIS A 234 5.23 1.02 27.06
N ALA A 235 5.67 -0.19 27.32
CA ALA A 235 6.98 -0.68 26.87
C ALA A 235 7.19 -0.50 25.36
N GLY A 236 8.36 0.01 24.98
CA GLY A 236 8.76 0.23 23.59
C GLY A 236 8.15 1.49 22.94
N VAL A 237 7.32 2.26 23.65
CA VAL A 237 6.75 3.50 23.12
C VAL A 237 7.78 4.63 23.18
N GLN A 238 7.89 5.36 22.09
CA GLN A 238 8.68 6.59 21.97
C GLN A 238 7.80 7.72 21.44
N TRP A 239 7.86 8.88 22.10
CA TRP A 239 7.20 10.08 21.60
C TRP A 239 8.12 10.87 20.67
N TRP A 240 7.54 11.27 19.55
CA TRP A 240 8.12 12.19 18.60
C TRP A 240 7.21 13.42 18.51
N LEU A 241 7.78 14.60 18.45
CA LEU A 241 7.04 15.86 18.41
C LEU A 241 7.09 16.47 17.01
N GLN A 242 5.95 16.95 16.54
CA GLN A 242 5.80 17.59 15.24
C GLN A 242 5.12 18.96 15.37
N PRO A 243 5.90 20.05 15.56
CA PRO A 243 5.33 21.40 15.66
C PRO A 243 4.85 21.99 14.33
N LYS A 244 5.45 21.59 13.18
CA LYS A 244 5.14 22.12 11.84
C LYS A 244 5.09 21.01 10.80
N GLY A 245 5.89 21.09 9.75
CA GLY A 245 5.97 20.11 8.68
C GLY A 245 6.69 18.81 9.09
N PRO A 246 6.72 17.80 8.22
CA PRO A 246 7.39 16.53 8.48
C PRO A 246 8.88 16.67 8.82
N GLU A 247 9.53 17.70 8.31
CA GLU A 247 10.94 18.02 8.54
C GLU A 247 11.23 18.43 9.99
N THR A 248 10.21 18.82 10.73
CA THR A 248 10.32 19.24 12.14
C THR A 248 10.14 18.11 13.14
N VAL A 249 9.89 16.88 12.65
CA VAL A 249 9.68 15.72 13.51
C VAL A 249 10.98 15.35 14.22
N GLN A 250 10.94 15.37 15.56
CA GLN A 250 12.07 15.04 16.41
C GLN A 250 11.65 14.18 17.59
N LEU A 251 12.56 13.34 18.07
CA LEU A 251 12.36 12.52 19.26
C LEU A 251 12.24 13.43 20.49
N LEU A 252 11.29 13.15 21.38
CA LEU A 252 11.09 13.92 22.61
C LEU A 252 12.32 13.88 23.52
N ASP A 253 12.86 12.69 23.75
CA ASP A 253 14.03 12.47 24.58
C ASP A 253 15.04 11.61 23.78
N ASP A 254 16.00 12.28 23.12
CA ASP A 254 17.08 11.62 22.37
C ASP A 254 18.30 11.44 23.29
N LEU A 255 18.34 10.31 24.00
CA LEU A 255 19.39 9.97 24.94
C LEU A 255 20.32 8.88 24.35
N ALA A 256 21.56 8.86 24.82
CA ALA A 256 22.48 7.82 24.43
C ALA A 256 21.91 6.42 24.78
N GLY A 257 21.86 5.53 23.79
CA GLY A 257 21.29 4.19 23.95
C GLY A 257 19.78 4.07 23.70
N THR A 258 19.09 5.16 23.31
CA THR A 258 17.67 5.10 22.89
C THR A 258 17.50 4.06 21.77
N PRO A 259 16.61 3.06 21.92
CA PRO A 259 16.38 2.04 20.91
C PRO A 259 15.94 2.66 19.58
N GLN A 260 16.51 2.16 18.50
CA GLN A 260 16.27 2.67 17.17
C GLN A 260 14.98 2.07 16.56
N LEU A 261 14.11 2.92 16.03
CA LEU A 261 12.96 2.46 15.25
C LEU A 261 13.44 1.74 13.99
N ALA A 262 13.21 0.43 13.91
CA ALA A 262 13.68 -0.42 12.82
C ALA A 262 12.78 -1.63 12.61
N TYR A 263 12.81 -2.19 11.40
CA TYR A 263 12.26 -3.52 11.11
C TYR A 263 13.34 -4.42 10.49
N ALA A 264 13.14 -5.72 10.52
CA ALA A 264 14.06 -6.69 9.96
C ALA A 264 13.46 -7.44 8.77
N LEU A 265 14.34 -7.81 7.84
CA LEU A 265 14.12 -8.79 6.77
C LEU A 265 15.00 -10.02 7.05
N PRO A 266 14.54 -10.94 7.95
CA PRO A 266 15.39 -12.00 8.51
C PRO A 266 15.93 -12.97 7.46
N GLU A 267 15.16 -13.28 6.41
CA GLU A 267 15.59 -14.15 5.30
C GLU A 267 16.90 -13.67 4.67
N PHE A 268 17.10 -12.35 4.65
CA PHE A 268 18.27 -11.70 4.05
C PHE A 268 19.33 -11.26 5.06
N GLY A 269 19.03 -11.35 6.36
CA GLY A 269 19.88 -10.85 7.43
C GLY A 269 20.00 -9.32 7.44
N ILE A 270 18.95 -8.63 7.01
CA ILE A 270 18.92 -7.16 6.85
C ILE A 270 18.11 -6.53 7.98
N ARG A 271 18.65 -5.48 8.58
CA ARG A 271 17.96 -4.59 9.51
C ARG A 271 17.76 -3.23 8.85
N MET A 272 16.56 -2.69 8.96
CA MET A 272 16.11 -1.47 8.29
C MET A 272 15.71 -0.40 9.30
N PRO A 273 16.64 0.42 9.80
CA PRO A 273 16.30 1.64 10.53
C PRO A 273 15.51 2.61 9.66
N PHE A 274 14.56 3.28 10.30
CA PHE A 274 13.75 4.29 9.62
C PHE A 274 13.29 5.37 10.61
N ARG A 275 12.86 6.53 10.10
CA ARG A 275 12.18 7.56 10.89
C ARG A 275 10.67 7.41 10.78
N PRO A 276 9.90 7.91 11.74
CA PRO A 276 8.43 7.86 11.65
C PRO A 276 7.86 8.52 10.38
N THR A 277 8.58 9.48 9.81
CA THR A 277 8.22 10.18 8.57
C THR A 277 8.57 9.42 7.29
N ASP A 278 9.47 8.43 7.37
CA ASP A 278 9.87 7.65 6.21
C ASP A 278 8.75 6.67 5.81
N PHE A 279 8.60 6.43 4.52
CA PHE A 279 7.65 5.42 4.05
C PHE A 279 8.14 4.01 4.37
N THR A 280 7.27 3.22 5.00
CA THR A 280 7.45 1.78 5.16
C THR A 280 6.13 1.07 4.89
N GLN A 281 6.18 -0.19 4.46
CA GLN A 281 4.97 -0.99 4.23
C GLN A 281 4.17 -1.14 5.53
N VAL A 282 2.84 -0.94 5.44
CA VAL A 282 1.97 -0.92 6.63
C VAL A 282 1.82 -2.28 7.30
N ASN A 283 2.06 -3.36 6.57
CA ASN A 283 1.95 -4.74 7.02
C ASN A 283 3.31 -5.43 6.91
N PRO A 284 4.12 -5.45 7.98
CA PRO A 284 5.46 -6.02 7.95
C PRO A 284 5.47 -7.53 7.68
N HIS A 285 4.40 -8.24 8.07
CA HIS A 285 4.27 -9.67 7.80
C HIS A 285 4.17 -9.95 6.30
N ILE A 286 3.33 -9.18 5.61
CA ILE A 286 3.19 -9.27 4.15
C ILE A 286 4.42 -8.72 3.45
N ASN A 287 5.04 -7.62 3.95
CA ASN A 287 6.27 -7.07 3.37
C ASN A 287 7.38 -8.13 3.29
N ARG A 288 7.61 -8.88 4.35
CA ARG A 288 8.62 -9.97 4.37
C ARG A 288 8.37 -11.00 3.26
N VAL A 289 7.11 -11.43 3.11
CA VAL A 289 6.72 -12.39 2.06
C VAL A 289 6.79 -11.77 0.67
N LEU A 290 6.38 -10.52 0.52
CA LEU A 290 6.44 -9.77 -0.75
C LEU A 290 7.88 -9.63 -1.23
N VAL A 291 8.79 -9.19 -0.38
CA VAL A 291 10.23 -9.06 -0.71
C VAL A 291 10.79 -10.41 -1.13
N SER A 292 10.56 -11.47 -0.33
CA SER A 292 10.98 -12.83 -0.67
C SER A 292 10.43 -13.30 -2.02
N ARG A 293 9.13 -13.11 -2.27
CA ARG A 293 8.47 -13.49 -3.52
C ARG A 293 9.00 -12.68 -4.71
N ALA A 294 9.17 -11.37 -4.55
CA ALA A 294 9.68 -10.49 -5.60
C ALA A 294 11.10 -10.90 -6.03
N LEU A 295 11.99 -11.20 -5.06
CA LEU A 295 13.34 -11.65 -5.37
C LEU A 295 13.38 -13.03 -6.04
N ARG A 296 12.54 -13.97 -5.61
CA ARG A 296 12.42 -15.28 -6.29
C ARG A 296 11.93 -15.13 -7.72
N LEU A 297 10.98 -14.24 -7.98
CA LEU A 297 10.49 -13.96 -9.33
C LEU A 297 11.50 -13.19 -10.16
N LEU A 298 12.26 -12.28 -9.54
CA LEU A 298 13.36 -11.58 -10.20
C LEU A 298 14.49 -12.54 -10.55
N ASP A 299 14.72 -13.60 -9.75
CA ASP A 299 15.69 -14.67 -9.97
C ASP A 299 17.09 -14.13 -10.25
N VAL A 300 17.60 -13.31 -9.33
CA VAL A 300 18.90 -12.60 -9.48
C VAL A 300 20.08 -13.57 -9.37
N GLN A 301 21.01 -13.47 -10.31
CA GLN A 301 22.26 -14.24 -10.30
C GLN A 301 23.44 -13.39 -9.83
N LYS A 302 24.46 -14.02 -9.26
CA LYS A 302 25.69 -13.37 -8.76
C LYS A 302 26.50 -12.60 -9.82
N THR A 303 26.23 -12.84 -11.08
CA THR A 303 26.87 -12.17 -12.21
C THR A 303 26.08 -10.98 -12.74
N GLU A 304 24.87 -10.77 -12.24
CA GLU A 304 23.94 -9.79 -12.79
C GLU A 304 24.00 -8.44 -12.10
N ARG A 305 23.76 -7.40 -12.89
CA ARG A 305 23.50 -6.04 -12.43
C ARG A 305 21.99 -5.80 -12.39
N VAL A 306 21.50 -5.24 -11.28
CA VAL A 306 20.06 -4.95 -11.09
C VAL A 306 19.86 -3.46 -10.83
N ILE A 307 18.78 -2.89 -11.39
CA ILE A 307 18.29 -1.56 -11.00
C ILE A 307 17.00 -1.72 -10.22
N ASP A 308 16.94 -1.06 -9.06
CA ASP A 308 15.76 -0.94 -8.20
C ASP A 308 15.21 0.50 -8.33
N TRP A 309 14.09 0.62 -9.04
CA TRP A 309 13.42 1.89 -9.31
C TRP A 309 12.41 2.20 -8.21
N PHE A 310 12.43 3.43 -7.69
CA PHE A 310 11.65 3.86 -6.53
C PHE A 310 12.08 3.13 -5.26
N CYS A 311 13.39 3.04 -5.04
CA CYS A 311 13.98 2.15 -4.03
C CYS A 311 13.66 2.52 -2.56
N GLY A 312 13.16 3.72 -2.30
CA GLY A 312 12.80 4.18 -0.95
C GLY A 312 13.97 4.08 0.03
N LEU A 313 13.75 3.33 1.13
CA LEU A 313 14.76 3.05 2.15
C LEU A 313 15.74 1.93 1.76
N GLY A 314 15.54 1.30 0.60
CA GLY A 314 16.27 0.10 0.20
C GLY A 314 15.57 -1.22 0.55
N ASN A 315 14.25 -1.22 0.72
CA ASN A 315 13.44 -2.38 1.11
C ASN A 315 13.63 -3.59 0.18
N PHE A 316 13.80 -3.36 -1.11
CA PHE A 316 14.19 -4.39 -2.09
C PHE A 316 15.67 -4.32 -2.45
N THR A 317 16.27 -3.13 -2.50
CA THR A 317 17.65 -2.92 -2.91
C THR A 317 18.65 -3.73 -2.08
N LEU A 318 18.52 -3.68 -0.74
CA LEU A 318 19.44 -4.39 0.15
C LEU A 318 19.30 -5.92 0.03
N PRO A 319 18.08 -6.51 0.04
CA PRO A 319 17.88 -7.91 -0.29
C PRO A 319 18.45 -8.31 -1.67
N ILE A 320 18.26 -7.50 -2.72
CA ILE A 320 18.84 -7.73 -4.05
C ILE A 320 20.37 -7.75 -3.95
N ALA A 321 20.97 -6.84 -3.19
CA ALA A 321 22.42 -6.78 -2.99
C ALA A 321 23.00 -8.02 -2.33
N THR A 322 22.21 -8.85 -1.62
CA THR A 322 22.66 -10.15 -1.12
C THR A 322 22.86 -11.20 -2.22
N GLN A 323 22.35 -10.95 -3.43
CA GLN A 323 22.31 -11.92 -4.52
C GLN A 323 22.96 -11.43 -5.82
N ALA A 324 22.96 -10.14 -6.10
CA ALA A 324 23.45 -9.53 -7.32
C ALA A 324 25.00 -9.40 -7.36
N ARG A 325 25.54 -9.04 -8.54
CA ARG A 325 26.90 -8.55 -8.71
C ARG A 325 27.04 -7.09 -8.30
N THR A 326 26.10 -6.25 -8.75
CA THR A 326 26.01 -4.82 -8.40
C THR A 326 24.54 -4.38 -8.43
N VAL A 327 24.19 -3.38 -7.63
CA VAL A 327 22.85 -2.82 -7.59
C VAL A 327 22.90 -1.29 -7.74
N LEU A 328 21.93 -0.74 -8.47
CA LEU A 328 21.67 0.69 -8.53
C LEU A 328 20.25 0.93 -7.98
N GLY A 329 20.14 1.64 -6.86
CA GLY A 329 18.86 2.12 -6.31
C GLY A 329 18.61 3.56 -6.77
N ILE A 330 17.43 3.84 -7.32
CA ILE A 330 17.03 5.19 -7.75
C ILE A 330 15.75 5.59 -7.03
N GLU A 331 15.76 6.78 -6.43
CA GLU A 331 14.66 7.28 -5.61
C GLU A 331 14.48 8.79 -5.83
N GLY A 332 13.22 9.27 -5.79
CA GLY A 332 12.90 10.69 -5.99
C GLY A 332 13.33 11.58 -4.82
N SER A 333 13.29 11.05 -3.61
CA SER A 333 13.61 11.80 -2.39
C SER A 333 15.08 11.70 -2.00
N ALA A 334 15.79 12.83 -2.02
CA ALA A 334 17.18 12.88 -1.55
C ALA A 334 17.32 12.45 -0.07
N VAL A 335 16.30 12.69 0.76
CA VAL A 335 16.26 12.26 2.17
C VAL A 335 16.21 10.73 2.26
N LEU A 336 15.38 10.09 1.45
CA LEU A 336 15.30 8.62 1.42
C LEU A 336 16.56 8.00 0.84
N VAL A 337 17.18 8.63 -0.18
CA VAL A 337 18.49 8.20 -0.72
C VAL A 337 19.58 8.26 0.35
N ALA A 338 19.63 9.32 1.17
CA ALA A 338 20.57 9.38 2.29
C ALA A 338 20.31 8.24 3.29
N ARG A 339 19.05 7.99 3.61
CA ARG A 339 18.64 6.90 4.51
C ARG A 339 19.00 5.52 3.96
N SER A 340 18.79 5.29 2.67
CA SER A 340 19.14 4.02 2.03
C SER A 340 20.64 3.75 2.03
N ARG A 341 21.48 4.81 1.88
CA ARG A 341 22.94 4.71 2.04
C ARG A 341 23.34 4.36 3.46
N GLU A 342 22.75 5.03 4.47
CA GLU A 342 22.98 4.72 5.89
C GLU A 342 22.62 3.26 6.19
N ASN A 343 21.46 2.80 5.71
CA ASN A 343 21.01 1.42 5.86
C ASN A 343 21.98 0.43 5.17
N TYR A 344 22.44 0.75 3.98
CA TYR A 344 23.41 -0.07 3.26
C TYR A 344 24.74 -0.18 4.04
N GLU A 345 25.33 0.93 4.45
CA GLU A 345 26.60 0.92 5.18
C GLU A 345 26.50 0.20 6.52
N MET A 346 25.42 0.38 7.26
CA MET A 346 25.19 -0.33 8.51
C MET A 346 25.13 -1.86 8.31
N ASN A 347 24.35 -2.32 7.30
CA ASN A 347 24.22 -3.75 7.02
C ASN A 347 25.51 -4.34 6.39
N ARG A 348 26.28 -3.54 5.67
CA ARG A 348 27.59 -3.92 5.12
C ARG A 348 28.63 -4.10 6.22
N ALA A 349 28.64 -3.21 7.22
CA ALA A 349 29.60 -3.24 8.33
C ALA A 349 29.34 -4.41 9.32
N ALA A 350 28.07 -4.79 9.47
CA ALA A 350 27.64 -5.86 10.36
C ALA A 350 26.69 -6.81 9.63
N PRO A 351 27.19 -7.63 8.71
CA PRO A 351 26.32 -8.48 7.89
C PRO A 351 25.63 -9.54 8.73
N GLY A 352 24.32 -9.50 8.79
CA GLY A 352 23.49 -10.54 9.38
C GLY A 352 23.62 -11.83 8.58
N ASN A 353 23.62 -12.97 9.26
CA ASN A 353 23.72 -14.30 8.64
C ASN A 353 24.97 -14.52 7.76
N GLY A 354 26.05 -13.73 7.95
CA GLY A 354 27.29 -13.83 7.17
C GLY A 354 27.16 -13.45 5.68
N ARG A 355 26.06 -12.82 5.26
CA ARG A 355 25.84 -12.42 3.86
C ARG A 355 26.52 -11.09 3.55
N VAL A 356 27.39 -11.09 2.55
CA VAL A 356 28.06 -9.88 2.07
C VAL A 356 27.15 -9.19 1.06
N LEU A 357 26.92 -7.88 1.23
CA LEU A 357 26.20 -7.07 0.26
C LEU A 357 27.09 -6.71 -0.92
N ALA A 358 26.56 -6.86 -2.12
CA ALA A 358 27.20 -6.40 -3.35
C ALA A 358 27.38 -4.88 -3.35
N PRO A 359 28.36 -4.34 -4.11
CA PRO A 359 28.46 -2.90 -4.33
C PRO A 359 27.14 -2.31 -4.80
N THR A 360 26.65 -1.31 -4.08
CA THR A 360 25.36 -0.71 -4.31
C THR A 360 25.49 0.81 -4.34
N GLU A 361 24.98 1.41 -5.39
CA GLU A 361 24.88 2.86 -5.55
C GLU A 361 23.45 3.33 -5.36
N PHE A 362 23.28 4.56 -4.85
CA PHE A 362 21.97 5.19 -4.69
C PHE A 362 21.98 6.58 -5.33
N VAL A 363 20.98 6.86 -6.16
CA VAL A 363 20.86 8.11 -6.92
C VAL A 363 19.51 8.77 -6.62
N ALA A 364 19.55 10.08 -6.30
CA ALA A 364 18.34 10.90 -6.19
C ALA A 364 17.97 11.46 -7.57
N ARG A 365 16.75 11.17 -8.05
CA ARG A 365 16.26 11.64 -9.34
C ARG A 365 14.74 11.64 -9.39
N ASN A 366 14.14 12.64 -10.06
CA ASN A 366 12.72 12.64 -10.37
C ASN A 366 12.39 11.53 -11.39
N LEU A 367 11.75 10.47 -10.92
CA LEU A 367 11.39 9.31 -11.73
C LEU A 367 10.12 9.52 -12.59
N PHE A 368 9.43 10.64 -12.39
CA PHE A 368 8.30 11.05 -13.23
C PHE A 368 8.72 11.81 -14.50
N GLU A 369 10.02 12.09 -14.66
CA GLU A 369 10.62 12.80 -15.78
C GLU A 369 11.65 11.95 -16.53
N MET A 370 11.54 10.62 -16.46
CA MET A 370 12.47 9.71 -17.11
C MET A 370 12.42 9.83 -18.63
N THR A 371 13.63 9.79 -19.25
CA THR A 371 13.81 9.85 -20.70
C THR A 371 14.71 8.71 -21.19
N PRO A 372 14.71 8.38 -22.49
CA PRO A 372 15.62 7.41 -23.08
C PRO A 372 17.10 7.69 -22.77
N GLU A 373 17.50 8.96 -22.79
CA GLU A 373 18.88 9.41 -22.51
C GLU A 373 19.27 9.08 -21.06
N MET A 374 18.35 9.25 -20.11
CA MET A 374 18.57 8.91 -18.71
C MET A 374 18.73 7.40 -18.53
N LEU A 375 17.93 6.58 -19.22
CA LEU A 375 18.07 5.12 -19.19
C LEU A 375 19.43 4.67 -19.71
N VAL A 376 19.88 5.24 -20.83
CA VAL A 376 21.19 4.93 -21.40
C VAL A 376 22.32 5.34 -20.44
N LYS A 377 22.20 6.52 -19.80
CA LYS A 377 23.16 7.01 -18.80
C LYS A 377 23.25 6.11 -17.57
N ASP A 378 22.15 5.52 -17.13
CA ASP A 378 22.15 4.58 -16.01
C ASP A 378 22.81 3.25 -16.34
N GLY A 379 23.01 3.00 -17.62
CA GLY A 379 23.74 1.85 -18.16
C GLY A 379 22.92 0.57 -18.21
N VAL A 380 23.50 -0.47 -18.77
CA VAL A 380 22.87 -1.77 -18.93
C VAL A 380 22.64 -2.43 -17.58
N ALA A 381 21.45 -2.98 -17.39
CA ALA A 381 21.12 -3.85 -16.27
C ALA A 381 20.42 -5.11 -16.78
N ASP A 382 20.72 -6.23 -16.16
CA ASP A 382 20.13 -7.52 -16.52
C ASP A 382 18.68 -7.61 -16.14
N LYS A 383 18.31 -7.00 -15.01
CA LYS A 383 16.95 -7.07 -14.45
C LYS A 383 16.57 -5.78 -13.73
N TRP A 384 15.26 -5.50 -13.69
CA TRP A 384 14.70 -4.36 -12.96
C TRP A 384 13.68 -4.80 -11.92
N LEU A 385 13.71 -4.16 -10.78
CA LEU A 385 12.60 -4.11 -9.83
C LEU A 385 11.98 -2.72 -9.90
N VAL A 386 10.66 -2.60 -9.87
CA VAL A 386 9.91 -1.35 -9.96
C VAL A 386 8.82 -1.36 -8.90
N ASP A 387 8.87 -0.43 -7.92
CA ASP A 387 7.86 -0.30 -6.84
C ASP A 387 7.41 1.16 -6.72
N PRO A 388 6.64 1.69 -7.68
CA PRO A 388 6.29 3.10 -7.76
C PRO A 388 5.14 3.45 -6.80
N PRO A 389 4.94 4.74 -6.52
CA PRO A 389 3.76 5.22 -5.85
C PRO A 389 2.49 5.02 -6.71
N ARG A 390 1.32 5.47 -6.20
CA ARG A 390 0.00 5.25 -6.85
C ARG A 390 -0.11 5.73 -8.28
N GLU A 391 0.70 6.69 -8.67
CA GLU A 391 0.79 7.26 -10.02
C GLU A 391 1.37 6.28 -11.04
N GLY A 392 2.04 5.22 -10.58
CA GLY A 392 2.74 4.25 -11.41
C GLY A 392 4.09 4.77 -11.92
N ALA A 393 4.71 4.01 -12.83
CA ALA A 393 6.01 4.32 -13.43
C ALA A 393 5.86 4.69 -14.92
N PHE A 394 4.86 5.51 -15.27
CA PHE A 394 4.55 5.82 -16.67
C PHE A 394 5.74 6.36 -17.45
N ALA A 395 6.45 7.36 -16.91
CA ALA A 395 7.60 7.96 -17.59
C ALA A 395 8.73 6.94 -17.82
N LEU A 396 8.97 6.04 -16.86
CA LEU A 396 9.95 4.95 -16.98
C LEU A 396 9.56 3.96 -18.09
N ALA A 397 8.32 3.46 -18.07
CA ALA A 397 7.81 2.52 -19.08
C ALA A 397 7.77 3.16 -20.47
N LYS A 398 7.38 4.43 -20.56
CA LYS A 398 7.37 5.21 -21.80
C LYS A 398 8.81 5.42 -22.36
N ALA A 399 9.74 5.82 -21.51
CA ALA A 399 11.14 5.99 -21.93
C ALA A 399 11.75 4.69 -22.46
N LEU A 400 11.41 3.55 -21.84
CA LEU A 400 11.84 2.24 -22.32
C LEU A 400 11.22 1.89 -23.68
N ALA A 401 9.92 2.14 -23.86
CA ALA A 401 9.22 1.92 -25.13
C ALA A 401 9.77 2.83 -26.25
N GLU A 402 10.02 4.10 -25.95
CA GLU A 402 10.63 5.04 -26.91
C GLU A 402 12.05 4.62 -27.32
N LEU A 403 12.83 4.07 -26.39
CA LEU A 403 14.19 3.58 -26.70
C LEU A 403 14.14 2.40 -27.66
N VAL A 404 13.16 1.49 -27.49
CA VAL A 404 12.93 0.39 -28.41
C VAL A 404 12.49 0.89 -29.80
N GLN A 405 11.57 1.86 -29.84
CA GLN A 405 11.10 2.46 -31.08
C GLN A 405 12.26 3.11 -31.83
N ARG A 406 13.11 3.88 -31.16
CA ARG A 406 14.32 4.50 -31.75
C ARG A 406 15.32 3.47 -32.27
N ALA A 407 15.42 2.31 -31.61
CA ALA A 407 16.29 1.21 -32.06
C ALA A 407 15.74 0.54 -33.34
N THR A 408 14.41 0.53 -33.55
CA THR A 408 13.79 -0.05 -34.75
C THR A 408 13.76 0.90 -35.93
N ASP A 409 13.76 2.22 -35.68
CA ASP A 409 13.79 3.26 -36.73
C ASP A 409 14.80 4.38 -36.36
N PRO A 410 16.11 4.11 -36.46
CA PRO A 410 17.16 5.07 -36.09
C PRO A 410 17.31 6.23 -37.06
N VAL A 411 16.70 6.19 -38.25
CA VAL A 411 16.75 7.26 -39.23
C VAL A 411 15.82 8.40 -38.88
N GLU A 412 14.56 8.09 -38.55
CA GLU A 412 13.59 9.11 -38.13
C GLU A 412 13.78 9.48 -36.64
N HIS A 413 14.20 8.53 -35.84
CA HIS A 413 14.34 8.68 -34.37
C HIS A 413 15.75 8.26 -33.91
N PRO A 414 16.75 9.14 -33.91
CA PRO A 414 18.12 8.78 -33.57
C PRO A 414 18.22 8.28 -32.12
N LEU A 415 19.03 7.25 -31.94
CA LEU A 415 19.33 6.72 -30.61
C LEU A 415 20.07 7.77 -29.77
N PRO A 416 19.87 7.75 -28.44
CA PRO A 416 20.62 8.62 -27.55
C PRO A 416 22.14 8.38 -27.65
N PRO A 417 22.96 9.41 -27.42
CA PRO A 417 24.40 9.24 -27.31
C PRO A 417 24.77 8.18 -26.26
N GLY A 418 25.69 7.25 -26.61
CA GLY A 418 26.09 6.17 -25.71
C GLY A 418 25.15 4.94 -25.70
N ALA A 419 24.12 4.92 -26.53
CA ALA A 419 23.22 3.76 -26.63
C ALA A 419 23.85 2.54 -27.34
N ALA A 420 25.01 2.69 -27.95
CA ALA A 420 25.75 1.57 -28.58
C ALA A 420 26.03 0.48 -27.52
N GLY A 421 25.49 -0.73 -27.75
CA GLY A 421 25.63 -1.84 -26.80
C GLY A 421 24.70 -1.80 -25.58
N TRP A 422 23.82 -0.81 -25.47
CA TRP A 422 22.77 -0.81 -24.45
C TRP A 422 21.71 -1.87 -24.78
N THR A 423 21.30 -2.64 -23.78
CA THR A 423 20.33 -3.73 -23.93
C THR A 423 19.19 -3.59 -22.94
N LEU A 424 18.03 -4.06 -23.33
CA LEU A 424 16.84 -4.15 -22.47
C LEU A 424 17.08 -5.11 -21.29
N PRO A 425 16.54 -4.84 -20.10
CA PRO A 425 16.54 -5.81 -19.01
C PRO A 425 15.74 -7.05 -19.44
N ARG A 426 16.30 -8.23 -19.20
CA ARG A 426 15.63 -9.49 -19.58
C ARG A 426 14.35 -9.73 -18.79
N ARG A 427 14.29 -9.21 -17.57
CA ARG A 427 13.12 -9.35 -16.67
C ARG A 427 12.89 -8.09 -15.87
N ILE A 428 11.60 -7.73 -15.74
CA ILE A 428 11.13 -6.66 -14.88
C ILE A 428 10.11 -7.27 -13.89
N VAL A 429 10.36 -7.09 -12.59
CA VAL A 429 9.38 -7.37 -11.54
C VAL A 429 8.79 -6.05 -11.09
N TYR A 430 7.48 -5.92 -11.22
CA TYR A 430 6.73 -4.70 -10.93
C TYR A 430 5.80 -4.94 -9.73
N VAL A 431 6.00 -4.23 -8.65
CA VAL A 431 5.10 -4.14 -7.49
C VAL A 431 4.21 -2.93 -7.67
N SER A 432 2.93 -3.01 -7.34
CA SER A 432 2.00 -1.89 -7.54
C SER A 432 0.88 -1.88 -6.52
N CYS A 433 0.61 -0.70 -5.98
CA CYS A 433 -0.55 -0.44 -5.11
C CYS A 433 -1.78 0.09 -5.88
N ASN A 434 -1.72 0.16 -7.22
CA ASN A 434 -2.82 0.63 -8.06
C ASN A 434 -2.91 -0.20 -9.36
N PRO A 435 -3.89 -1.11 -9.49
CA PRO A 435 -4.03 -1.97 -10.66
C PRO A 435 -4.24 -1.21 -11.98
N ALA A 436 -4.86 -0.02 -11.93
CA ALA A 436 -5.12 0.76 -13.15
C ALA A 436 -3.83 1.36 -13.73
N THR A 437 -2.94 1.89 -12.87
CA THR A 437 -1.63 2.41 -13.32
C THR A 437 -0.70 1.29 -13.74
N LEU A 438 -0.71 0.15 -13.03
CA LEU A 438 0.00 -1.05 -13.48
C LEU A 438 -0.47 -1.50 -14.87
N ALA A 439 -1.78 -1.54 -15.11
CA ALA A 439 -2.34 -1.95 -16.40
C ALA A 439 -1.90 -1.01 -17.54
N ARG A 440 -1.91 0.30 -17.31
CA ARG A 440 -1.42 1.31 -18.26
C ARG A 440 0.06 1.08 -18.60
N ASP A 441 0.90 0.94 -17.58
CA ASP A 441 2.34 0.75 -17.74
C ASP A 441 2.66 -0.61 -18.38
N ALA A 442 1.92 -1.66 -18.00
CA ALA A 442 2.00 -3.00 -18.63
C ALA A 442 1.67 -2.95 -20.13
N GLY A 443 0.70 -2.11 -20.53
CA GLY A 443 0.39 -1.88 -21.93
C GLY A 443 1.58 -1.36 -22.73
N LEU A 444 2.35 -0.41 -22.19
CA LEU A 444 3.58 0.09 -22.82
C LEU A 444 4.65 -1.00 -22.90
N LEU A 445 4.89 -1.69 -21.80
CA LEU A 445 5.90 -2.77 -21.73
C LEU A 445 5.60 -3.89 -22.74
N VAL A 446 4.34 -4.33 -22.83
CA VAL A 446 3.95 -5.49 -23.65
C VAL A 446 3.79 -5.14 -25.13
N HIS A 447 3.20 -3.99 -25.45
CA HIS A 447 2.85 -3.64 -26.83
C HIS A 447 3.92 -2.81 -27.53
N GLN A 448 4.79 -2.12 -26.78
CA GLN A 448 5.77 -1.19 -27.36
C GLN A 448 7.22 -1.50 -27.00
N ALA A 449 7.46 -2.10 -25.80
CA ALA A 449 8.84 -2.40 -25.36
C ALA A 449 9.23 -3.87 -25.53
N GLY A 450 8.39 -4.71 -26.16
CA GLY A 450 8.76 -6.09 -26.53
C GLY A 450 8.67 -7.12 -25.40
N TYR A 451 8.01 -6.82 -24.29
CA TYR A 451 7.83 -7.77 -23.20
C TYR A 451 6.56 -8.62 -23.33
N ARG A 452 6.53 -9.70 -22.58
CA ARG A 452 5.31 -10.46 -22.26
C ARG A 452 5.06 -10.38 -20.76
N CYS A 453 3.80 -10.30 -20.35
CA CYS A 453 3.42 -10.44 -18.95
C CYS A 453 3.40 -11.94 -18.60
N SER A 454 4.48 -12.46 -18.04
CA SER A 454 4.61 -13.89 -17.74
C SER A 454 3.84 -14.30 -16.49
N ALA A 455 3.69 -13.40 -15.52
CA ALA A 455 2.91 -13.69 -14.33
C ALA A 455 2.33 -12.41 -13.70
N ALA A 456 1.18 -12.52 -13.03
CA ALA A 456 0.63 -11.47 -12.19
C ALA A 456 -0.21 -12.06 -11.05
N GLY A 457 -0.27 -11.37 -9.91
CA GLY A 457 -1.09 -11.78 -8.77
C GLY A 457 -1.20 -10.73 -7.70
N VAL A 458 -2.18 -10.87 -6.82
CA VAL A 458 -2.45 -9.90 -5.76
C VAL A 458 -1.67 -10.19 -4.48
N VAL A 459 -1.47 -9.13 -3.72
CA VAL A 459 -0.83 -9.13 -2.40
C VAL A 459 -1.83 -8.53 -1.42
N ASN A 460 -2.23 -9.28 -0.39
CA ASN A 460 -3.17 -8.78 0.61
C ASN A 460 -2.46 -7.92 1.68
N MET A 461 -1.84 -6.85 1.24
CA MET A 461 -1.19 -5.88 2.11
C MET A 461 -2.18 -5.21 3.08
N PHE A 462 -3.43 -5.02 2.63
CA PHE A 462 -4.49 -4.30 3.33
C PHE A 462 -5.76 -5.15 3.47
N PRO A 463 -5.78 -6.18 4.34
CA PRO A 463 -7.00 -6.91 4.67
C PRO A 463 -8.15 -5.98 5.07
N HIS A 464 -9.38 -6.37 4.76
CA HIS A 464 -10.62 -5.63 5.06
C HIS A 464 -10.81 -4.28 4.36
N THR A 465 -9.89 -3.89 3.47
CA THR A 465 -9.99 -2.66 2.69
C THR A 465 -10.09 -2.94 1.20
N ALA A 466 -10.54 -1.95 0.44
CA ALA A 466 -10.63 -2.01 -1.01
C ALA A 466 -9.27 -1.83 -1.75
N HIS A 467 -8.19 -1.57 -1.03
CA HIS A 467 -6.86 -1.43 -1.64
C HIS A 467 -6.38 -2.75 -2.23
N VAL A 468 -5.92 -2.67 -3.47
CA VAL A 468 -5.35 -3.80 -4.21
C VAL A 468 -3.88 -3.56 -4.40
N GLU A 469 -3.07 -4.38 -3.75
CA GLU A 469 -1.64 -4.47 -4.00
C GLU A 469 -1.39 -5.64 -4.94
N SER A 470 -0.44 -5.53 -5.84
CA SER A 470 -0.19 -6.53 -6.85
C SER A 470 1.29 -6.65 -7.22
N LEU A 471 1.63 -7.78 -7.82
CA LEU A 471 2.96 -8.07 -8.33
C LEU A 471 2.82 -8.64 -9.73
N ALA A 472 3.58 -8.10 -10.70
CA ALA A 472 3.62 -8.57 -12.07
C ALA A 472 5.06 -8.81 -12.52
N VAL A 473 5.23 -9.77 -13.44
CA VAL A 473 6.52 -10.13 -14.04
C VAL A 473 6.43 -9.95 -15.54
N PHE A 474 7.39 -9.22 -16.08
CA PHE A 474 7.53 -9.01 -17.51
C PHE A 474 8.87 -9.59 -17.97
N ASP A 475 8.80 -10.53 -18.90
CA ASP A 475 9.98 -11.11 -19.54
C ASP A 475 10.10 -10.58 -20.97
N LEU A 476 11.33 -10.21 -21.35
CA LEU A 476 11.62 -9.83 -22.72
C LEU A 476 11.31 -11.01 -23.66
N ARG A 477 10.68 -10.72 -24.80
CA ARG A 477 10.44 -11.75 -25.83
C ARG A 477 11.75 -12.06 -26.54
N ASP A 478 11.95 -13.32 -26.88
CA ASP A 478 13.07 -13.80 -27.67
C ASP A 478 13.05 -13.21 -29.08
#